data_6aefdae141fa5aba29ccf598a7d74409
#
_entry.id   6aefdae141fa5aba29ccf598a7d74409
#
_cell.length_a   1.000
_cell.length_b   1.000
_cell.length_c   1.000
_cell.angle_alpha   90.00
_cell.angle_beta   90.00
_cell.angle_gamma   90.00
#
_symmetry.space_group_name_H-M   'P 1'
#
loop_
_entity.id
_entity.type
_entity.pdbx_description
1 polymer ?
#
loop_
_entity_poly.entity_id
_entity_poly.type
_entity_poly.pdbx_seq_one_letter_code
_entity_poly.pdbx_strand_id
1 'polypeptide(L)'
;MDVKIEQTWKEALRDEFDKPYFASLVRFLHEEKAAGKVIYPPGRQIFKAFELTPLPEVKVVILGQDPYHGPGQAMGLCFSVPEGVQAPPSLKNIFREIHDDLGIPMSGSPDLEPWARQGVLLLNSVLTVQAGQPTSHSRIGWQEFTDAVIRTVSDRCDGVVFLLWGRFAQGKAALVDTTKHHVLTAAHPSPLAGGAFFGCRHFSQTNELLARQGKTPINWQL
;
A
#
# COMPACT_ATOMS: atom_id res chain seq x y z
N MET A 1 21.29 -9.42 6.54
CA MET A 1 20.19 -10.39 6.75
C MET A 1 19.60 -10.79 5.41
N ASP A 2 19.35 -12.06 5.21
CA ASP A 2 18.73 -12.56 3.97
C ASP A 2 17.21 -12.51 4.09
N VAL A 3 16.60 -11.53 3.46
CA VAL A 3 15.15 -11.31 3.46
C VAL A 3 14.56 -11.79 2.14
N LYS A 4 13.49 -12.58 2.23
CA LYS A 4 12.80 -13.10 1.04
C LYS A 4 11.84 -12.05 0.50
N ILE A 5 12.33 -11.19 -0.36
CA ILE A 5 11.62 -10.13 -1.03
C ILE A 5 12.01 -10.13 -2.52
N GLU A 6 11.18 -9.57 -3.40
CA GLU A 6 11.45 -9.49 -4.83
C GLU A 6 12.83 -8.83 -5.08
N GLN A 7 13.54 -9.33 -6.09
CA GLN A 7 14.97 -9.05 -6.27
C GLN A 7 15.31 -7.56 -6.45
N THR A 8 14.52 -6.81 -7.21
CA THR A 8 14.80 -5.38 -7.44
C THR A 8 14.66 -4.57 -6.16
N TRP A 9 13.69 -4.91 -5.32
CA TRP A 9 13.52 -4.31 -4.00
C TRP A 9 14.61 -4.76 -3.03
N LYS A 10 15.00 -6.03 -3.09
CA LYS A 10 16.08 -6.56 -2.23
C LYS A 10 17.37 -5.80 -2.44
N GLU A 11 17.72 -5.54 -3.68
CA GLU A 11 18.93 -4.78 -4.02
C GLU A 11 18.82 -3.32 -3.57
N ALA A 12 17.71 -2.68 -3.85
CA ALA A 12 17.50 -1.26 -3.53
C ALA A 12 17.43 -0.99 -2.03
N LEU A 13 16.92 -1.94 -1.26
CA LEU A 13 16.71 -1.82 0.20
C LEU A 13 17.78 -2.58 1.02
N ARG A 14 18.84 -3.04 0.38
CA ARG A 14 19.86 -3.88 1.02
C ARG A 14 20.34 -3.32 2.35
N ASP A 15 20.64 -2.03 2.40
CA ASP A 15 21.18 -1.39 3.60
C ASP A 15 20.18 -1.39 4.77
N GLU A 16 18.87 -1.36 4.47
CA GLU A 16 17.84 -1.40 5.51
C GLU A 16 17.84 -2.74 6.25
N PHE A 17 18.07 -3.83 5.54
CA PHE A 17 18.03 -5.18 6.13
C PHE A 17 19.18 -5.45 7.10
N ASP A 18 20.23 -4.64 7.05
CA ASP A 18 21.39 -4.75 7.96
C ASP A 18 21.33 -3.76 9.12
N LYS A 19 20.31 -2.92 9.19
CA LYS A 19 20.15 -1.95 10.29
C LYS A 19 19.59 -2.62 11.54
N PRO A 20 19.97 -2.12 12.74
CA PRO A 20 19.49 -2.67 14.01
C PRO A 20 17.97 -2.70 14.15
N TYR A 21 17.27 -1.69 13.64
CA TYR A 21 15.80 -1.67 13.75
C TYR A 21 15.16 -2.85 13.03
N PHE A 22 15.73 -3.25 11.87
CA PHE A 22 15.17 -4.36 11.09
C PHE A 22 15.40 -5.70 11.80
N ALA A 23 16.59 -5.90 12.39
CA ALA A 23 16.86 -7.08 13.20
C ALA A 23 15.91 -7.17 14.41
N SER A 24 15.65 -6.04 15.07
CA SER A 24 14.71 -5.97 16.19
C SER A 24 13.28 -6.27 15.75
N LEU A 25 12.87 -5.77 14.59
CA LEU A 25 11.56 -6.04 13.99
C LEU A 25 11.36 -7.53 13.73
N VAL A 26 12.33 -8.18 13.10
CA VAL A 26 12.27 -9.62 12.79
C VAL A 26 12.22 -10.44 14.06
N ARG A 27 13.06 -10.11 15.05
CA ARG A 27 13.05 -10.79 16.34
C ARG A 27 11.71 -10.66 17.04
N PHE A 28 11.12 -9.46 17.06
CA PHE A 28 9.81 -9.23 17.65
C PHE A 28 8.74 -10.13 17.01
N LEU A 29 8.71 -10.23 15.69
CA LEU A 29 7.74 -11.07 15.00
C LEU A 29 7.92 -12.56 15.33
N HIS A 30 9.17 -13.03 15.42
CA HIS A 30 9.45 -14.40 15.81
C HIS A 30 9.01 -14.68 17.25
N GLU A 31 9.25 -13.76 18.18
CA GLU A 31 8.84 -13.89 19.58
C GLU A 31 7.32 -13.92 19.72
N GLU A 32 6.61 -13.07 18.97
CA GLU A 32 5.14 -13.05 18.98
C GLU A 32 4.56 -14.37 18.48
N LYS A 33 5.12 -14.93 17.40
CA LYS A 33 4.70 -16.24 16.88
C LYS A 33 5.01 -17.36 17.87
N ALA A 34 6.19 -17.34 18.48
CA ALA A 34 6.58 -18.32 19.50
C ALA A 34 5.67 -18.27 20.73
N ALA A 35 5.11 -17.09 21.05
CA ALA A 35 4.15 -16.92 22.13
C ALA A 35 2.72 -17.35 21.75
N GLY A 36 2.52 -17.88 20.54
CA GLY A 36 1.22 -18.35 20.09
C GLY A 36 0.28 -17.26 19.56
N LYS A 37 0.77 -16.04 19.36
CA LYS A 37 -0.04 -14.97 18.81
C LYS A 37 -0.22 -15.12 17.32
N VAL A 38 -1.42 -14.83 16.84
CA VAL A 38 -1.73 -14.84 15.41
C VAL A 38 -1.43 -13.48 14.81
N ILE A 39 -0.64 -13.49 13.74
CA ILE A 39 -0.20 -12.28 13.03
C ILE A 39 -0.77 -12.29 11.62
N TYR A 40 -1.31 -11.18 11.17
CA TYR A 40 -1.78 -10.98 9.80
C TYR A 40 -0.91 -9.97 9.06
N PRO A 41 -0.76 -10.13 7.72
CA PRO A 41 -1.13 -11.28 6.91
C PRO A 41 -0.23 -12.48 7.19
N PRO A 42 -0.53 -13.68 6.64
CA PRO A 42 0.38 -14.81 6.70
C PRO A 42 1.78 -14.44 6.22
N GLY A 43 2.83 -15.04 6.82
CA GLY A 43 4.22 -14.65 6.59
C GLY A 43 4.61 -14.53 5.10
N ARG A 44 4.13 -15.47 4.28
CA ARG A 44 4.39 -15.47 2.83
C ARG A 44 3.77 -14.29 2.08
N GLN A 45 2.83 -13.56 2.69
CA GLN A 45 2.12 -12.44 2.07
C GLN A 45 2.56 -11.07 2.59
N ILE A 46 3.45 -11.01 3.56
CA ILE A 46 3.89 -9.73 4.15
C ILE A 46 4.46 -8.79 3.07
N PHE A 47 5.23 -9.34 2.12
CA PHE A 47 5.87 -8.59 1.05
C PHE A 47 5.19 -8.73 -0.32
N LYS A 48 3.91 -9.11 -0.33
CA LYS A 48 3.19 -9.34 -1.59
C LYS A 48 3.14 -8.11 -2.49
N ALA A 49 2.99 -6.91 -1.91
CA ALA A 49 2.99 -5.67 -2.69
C ALA A 49 4.26 -5.50 -3.51
N PHE A 50 5.40 -5.87 -2.93
CA PHE A 50 6.71 -5.80 -3.60
C PHE A 50 6.87 -6.89 -4.67
N GLU A 51 6.33 -8.07 -4.41
CA GLU A 51 6.37 -9.18 -5.36
C GLU A 51 5.60 -8.85 -6.64
N LEU A 52 4.39 -8.30 -6.49
CA LEU A 52 3.51 -7.99 -7.62
C LEU A 52 3.91 -6.71 -8.35
N THR A 53 4.61 -5.81 -7.68
CA THR A 53 5.03 -4.52 -8.24
C THR A 53 6.54 -4.34 -8.03
N PRO A 54 7.39 -4.94 -8.88
CA PRO A 54 8.83 -4.69 -8.84
C PRO A 54 9.15 -3.19 -8.94
N LEU A 55 10.26 -2.76 -8.35
CA LEU A 55 10.62 -1.34 -8.27
C LEU A 55 10.59 -0.63 -9.62
N PRO A 56 11.16 -1.18 -10.72
CA PRO A 56 11.13 -0.49 -12.02
C PRO A 56 9.74 -0.34 -12.62
N GLU A 57 8.76 -1.10 -12.14
CA GLU A 57 7.39 -1.10 -12.66
C GLU A 57 6.45 -0.18 -11.91
N VAL A 58 6.90 0.46 -10.82
CA VAL A 58 6.05 1.35 -10.01
C VAL A 58 5.63 2.56 -10.82
N LYS A 59 4.32 2.72 -11.01
CA LYS A 59 3.69 3.88 -11.63
C LYS A 59 2.90 4.73 -10.64
N VAL A 60 2.29 4.06 -9.67
CA VAL A 60 1.41 4.66 -8.67
C VAL A 60 1.74 4.06 -7.31
N VAL A 61 1.70 4.87 -6.26
CA VAL A 61 1.77 4.39 -4.88
C VAL A 61 0.50 4.80 -4.17
N ILE A 62 -0.21 3.82 -3.62
CA ILE A 62 -1.33 4.06 -2.68
C ILE A 62 -0.85 3.64 -1.31
N LEU A 63 -0.93 4.55 -0.34
CA LEU A 63 -0.42 4.32 1.00
C LEU A 63 -1.57 4.09 1.99
N GLY A 64 -1.62 2.89 2.57
CA GLY A 64 -2.50 2.56 3.69
C GLY A 64 -1.76 2.64 5.03
N GLN A 65 -2.46 2.37 6.13
CA GLN A 65 -1.86 2.39 7.48
C GLN A 65 -1.37 1.01 7.90
N ASP A 66 -2.22 0.19 8.46
CA ASP A 66 -1.89 -1.16 8.89
C ASP A 66 -2.86 -2.18 8.27
N PRO A 67 -2.50 -3.48 8.26
CA PRO A 67 -3.35 -4.50 7.69
C PRO A 67 -4.68 -4.64 8.44
N TYR A 68 -5.68 -5.17 7.78
CA TYR A 68 -6.92 -5.58 8.45
C TYR A 68 -6.60 -6.61 9.53
N HIS A 69 -7.22 -6.44 10.70
CA HIS A 69 -6.97 -7.31 11.85
C HIS A 69 -7.99 -8.45 12.02
N GLY A 70 -8.99 -8.52 11.13
CA GLY A 70 -9.96 -9.61 11.11
C GLY A 70 -9.42 -10.84 10.37
N PRO A 71 -9.91 -12.05 10.72
CA PRO A 71 -9.45 -13.28 10.09
C PRO A 71 -9.75 -13.28 8.59
N GLY A 72 -8.76 -13.72 7.80
CA GLY A 72 -8.92 -13.89 6.35
C GLY A 72 -9.00 -12.62 5.52
N GLN A 73 -8.77 -11.43 6.10
CA GLN A 73 -8.89 -10.16 5.38
C GLN A 73 -7.55 -9.67 4.81
N ALA A 74 -6.53 -9.53 5.64
CA ALA A 74 -5.23 -9.03 5.20
C ALA A 74 -4.56 -10.00 4.24
N MET A 75 -4.04 -9.47 3.13
CA MET A 75 -3.39 -10.27 2.10
C MET A 75 -2.08 -9.67 1.57
N GLY A 76 -1.54 -8.66 2.26
CA GLY A 76 -0.28 -8.04 1.87
C GLY A 76 -0.40 -6.88 0.88
N LEU A 77 -1.61 -6.45 0.57
CA LEU A 77 -1.91 -5.29 -0.29
C LEU A 77 -2.85 -4.36 0.47
N CYS A 78 -2.51 -3.07 0.56
CA CYS A 78 -3.36 -2.14 1.29
C CYS A 78 -4.78 -2.08 0.70
N PHE A 79 -5.79 -1.97 1.56
CA PHE A 79 -7.22 -1.95 1.26
C PHE A 79 -7.79 -3.25 0.68
N SER A 80 -6.99 -4.13 0.12
CA SER A 80 -7.40 -5.36 -0.55
C SER A 80 -7.81 -6.44 0.43
N VAL A 81 -8.84 -7.20 0.07
CA VAL A 81 -9.17 -8.48 0.71
C VAL A 81 -9.27 -9.56 -0.36
N PRO A 82 -9.08 -10.84 0.02
CA PRO A 82 -9.16 -11.95 -0.95
C PRO A 82 -10.53 -12.07 -1.60
N GLU A 83 -10.55 -12.70 -2.76
CA GLU A 83 -11.79 -13.09 -3.45
C GLU A 83 -12.70 -13.87 -2.49
N GLY A 84 -13.99 -13.56 -2.53
CA GLY A 84 -14.98 -14.19 -1.66
C GLY A 84 -15.12 -13.56 -0.27
N VAL A 85 -14.23 -12.66 0.11
CA VAL A 85 -14.33 -11.89 1.35
C VAL A 85 -15.06 -10.59 1.08
N GLN A 86 -15.94 -10.19 1.99
CA GLN A 86 -16.69 -8.94 1.83
C GLN A 86 -15.76 -7.74 1.88
N ALA A 87 -15.90 -6.83 0.91
CA ALA A 87 -15.15 -5.58 0.88
C ALA A 87 -15.42 -4.76 2.15
N PRO A 88 -14.35 -4.36 2.90
CA PRO A 88 -14.51 -3.47 4.04
C PRO A 88 -15.01 -2.07 3.63
N PRO A 89 -15.54 -1.29 4.58
CA PRO A 89 -16.16 0.00 4.27
C PRO A 89 -15.28 0.98 3.48
N SER A 90 -13.99 1.10 3.82
CA SER A 90 -13.07 1.95 3.07
C SER A 90 -12.94 1.51 1.62
N LEU A 91 -12.84 0.21 1.37
CA LEU A 91 -12.73 -0.34 0.01
C LEU A 91 -14.02 -0.10 -0.77
N LYS A 92 -15.18 -0.25 -0.14
CA LYS A 92 -16.47 0.06 -0.79
C LYS A 92 -16.52 1.53 -1.23
N ASN A 93 -16.00 2.43 -0.42
CA ASN A 93 -15.95 3.85 -0.75
C ASN A 93 -14.97 4.13 -1.89
N ILE A 94 -13.83 3.44 -1.93
CA ILE A 94 -12.91 3.52 -3.06
C ILE A 94 -13.61 3.08 -4.35
N PHE A 95 -14.33 1.97 -4.33
CA PHE A 95 -15.06 1.46 -5.50
C PHE A 95 -16.15 2.43 -5.95
N ARG A 96 -16.87 3.04 -5.00
CA ARG A 96 -17.88 4.05 -5.33
C ARG A 96 -17.24 5.26 -6.02
N GLU A 97 -16.12 5.74 -5.50
CA GLU A 97 -15.43 6.88 -6.11
C GLU A 97 -14.93 6.54 -7.53
N ILE A 98 -14.40 5.34 -7.75
CA ILE A 98 -13.98 4.88 -9.09
C ILE A 98 -15.18 4.89 -10.05
N HIS A 99 -16.33 4.38 -9.61
CA HIS A 99 -17.55 4.39 -10.41
C HIS A 99 -17.97 5.82 -10.76
N ASP A 100 -18.02 6.71 -9.77
CA ASP A 100 -18.45 8.09 -9.95
C ASP A 100 -17.46 8.89 -10.80
N ASP A 101 -16.17 8.62 -10.68
CA ASP A 101 -15.11 9.31 -11.41
C ASP A 101 -14.99 8.84 -12.86
N LEU A 102 -15.02 7.54 -13.09
CA LEU A 102 -14.72 6.95 -14.39
C LEU A 102 -15.94 6.42 -15.14
N GLY A 103 -17.09 6.33 -14.49
CA GLY A 103 -18.31 5.79 -15.09
C GLY A 103 -18.25 4.28 -15.34
N ILE A 104 -17.32 3.57 -14.71
CA ILE A 104 -17.17 2.10 -14.89
C ILE A 104 -17.86 1.36 -13.75
N PRO A 105 -18.48 0.20 -14.04
CA PRO A 105 -19.07 -0.60 -12.98
C PRO A 105 -17.99 -1.24 -12.11
N MET A 106 -18.19 -1.20 -10.79
CA MET A 106 -17.31 -1.86 -9.82
C MET A 106 -18.08 -2.98 -9.12
N SER A 107 -18.45 -3.98 -9.90
CA SER A 107 -19.21 -5.12 -9.41
C SER A 107 -18.35 -6.34 -9.13
N GLY A 108 -17.04 -6.17 -9.27
CA GLY A 108 -16.13 -7.28 -9.28
C GLY A 108 -15.55 -7.63 -7.93
N SER A 109 -14.42 -8.24 -8.01
CA SER A 109 -13.67 -8.77 -6.88
C SER A 109 -13.14 -7.66 -5.96
N PRO A 110 -13.08 -7.87 -4.64
CA PRO A 110 -12.39 -6.98 -3.71
C PRO A 110 -10.88 -7.22 -3.66
N ASP A 111 -10.37 -8.11 -4.48
CA ASP A 111 -8.93 -8.40 -4.61
C ASP A 111 -8.29 -7.41 -5.58
N LEU A 112 -7.37 -6.61 -5.09
CA LEU A 112 -6.71 -5.55 -5.85
C LEU A 112 -5.43 -6.00 -6.56
N GLU A 113 -5.15 -7.30 -6.61
CA GLU A 113 -3.99 -7.82 -7.35
C GLU A 113 -3.90 -7.31 -8.79
N PRO A 114 -5.01 -7.20 -9.55
CA PRO A 114 -4.94 -6.66 -10.91
C PRO A 114 -4.39 -5.24 -11.01
N TRP A 115 -4.60 -4.41 -10.00
CA TRP A 115 -3.98 -3.08 -9.95
C TRP A 115 -2.47 -3.19 -9.69
N ALA A 116 -2.08 -4.03 -8.71
CA ALA A 116 -0.68 -4.22 -8.36
C ALA A 116 0.14 -4.71 -9.57
N ARG A 117 -0.40 -5.62 -10.36
CA ARG A 117 0.24 -6.15 -11.57
C ARG A 117 0.42 -5.11 -12.67
N GLN A 118 -0.29 -3.99 -12.60
CA GLN A 118 -0.17 -2.88 -13.55
C GLN A 118 0.79 -1.78 -13.08
N GLY A 119 1.42 -1.93 -11.92
CA GLY A 119 2.35 -0.95 -11.39
C GLY A 119 1.81 -0.09 -10.24
N VAL A 120 0.70 -0.48 -9.63
CA VAL A 120 0.17 0.18 -8.43
C VAL A 120 0.75 -0.49 -7.20
N LEU A 121 1.71 0.16 -6.54
CA LEU A 121 2.27 -0.31 -5.28
C LEU A 121 1.27 -0.04 -4.16
N LEU A 122 0.62 -1.10 -3.69
CA LEU A 122 -0.39 -1.04 -2.64
C LEU A 122 0.28 -1.27 -1.28
N LEU A 123 0.85 -0.21 -0.74
CA LEU A 123 1.75 -0.24 0.43
C LEU A 123 1.04 0.19 1.70
N ASN A 124 1.02 -0.68 2.73
CA ASN A 124 0.72 -0.25 4.09
C ASN A 124 1.99 0.30 4.76
N SER A 125 1.85 1.32 5.59
CA SER A 125 2.96 1.87 6.38
C SER A 125 3.47 0.87 7.42
N VAL A 126 2.58 0.02 7.93
CA VAL A 126 2.86 -1.08 8.86
C VAL A 126 2.43 -2.36 8.17
N LEU A 127 3.32 -3.35 8.07
CA LEU A 127 3.08 -4.52 7.21
C LEU A 127 2.53 -5.73 7.95
N THR A 128 2.44 -5.67 9.28
CA THR A 128 1.85 -6.73 10.09
C THR A 128 0.94 -6.16 11.17
N VAL A 129 0.07 -7.01 11.71
CA VAL A 129 -0.81 -6.68 12.83
C VAL A 129 -1.11 -7.95 13.60
N GLN A 130 -1.28 -7.85 14.93
CA GLN A 130 -1.79 -8.96 15.73
C GLN A 130 -3.30 -9.10 15.49
N ALA A 131 -3.76 -10.34 15.34
CA ALA A 131 -5.19 -10.64 15.14
C ALA A 131 -6.06 -9.95 16.19
N GLY A 132 -7.08 -9.21 15.73
CA GLY A 132 -8.02 -8.52 16.58
C GLY A 132 -7.48 -7.30 17.32
N GLN A 133 -6.23 -6.90 17.08
CA GLN A 133 -5.57 -5.80 17.78
C GLN A 133 -5.10 -4.73 16.81
N PRO A 134 -5.99 -3.82 16.36
CA PRO A 134 -5.59 -2.77 15.41
C PRO A 134 -4.45 -1.91 15.97
N THR A 135 -3.54 -1.51 15.10
CA THR A 135 -2.35 -0.70 15.43
C THR A 135 -1.33 -1.37 16.35
N SER A 136 -1.49 -2.65 16.68
CA SER A 136 -0.62 -3.36 17.62
C SER A 136 0.86 -3.40 17.21
N HIS A 137 1.16 -3.33 15.91
CA HIS A 137 2.53 -3.35 15.39
C HIS A 137 3.00 -2.00 14.85
N SER A 138 2.32 -0.90 15.20
CA SER A 138 2.63 0.42 14.63
C SER A 138 3.99 0.99 15.08
N ARG A 139 4.59 0.45 16.15
CA ARG A 139 5.83 0.96 16.74
C ARG A 139 6.99 -0.04 16.75
N ILE A 140 6.88 -1.13 15.99
CA ILE A 140 7.91 -2.18 16.02
C ILE A 140 9.03 -2.00 14.99
N GLY A 141 8.94 -0.99 14.12
CA GLY A 141 9.97 -0.68 13.13
C GLY A 141 9.48 -0.66 11.68
N TRP A 142 8.25 -1.09 11.38
CA TRP A 142 7.74 -1.10 10.01
C TRP A 142 7.73 0.27 9.35
N GLN A 143 7.39 1.34 10.10
CA GLN A 143 7.33 2.68 9.51
C GLN A 143 8.70 3.17 9.04
N GLU A 144 9.77 2.83 9.75
CA GLU A 144 11.12 3.14 9.31
C GLU A 144 11.45 2.44 8.00
N PHE A 145 11.06 1.18 7.87
CA PHE A 145 11.25 0.40 6.64
C PHE A 145 10.42 0.98 5.48
N THR A 146 9.14 1.22 5.67
CA THR A 146 8.25 1.72 4.61
C THR A 146 8.56 3.17 4.24
N ASP A 147 9.05 3.99 5.16
CA ASP A 147 9.59 5.30 4.82
C ASP A 147 10.78 5.17 3.86
N ALA A 148 11.66 4.20 4.10
CA ALA A 148 12.77 3.91 3.19
C ALA A 148 12.26 3.43 1.82
N VAL A 149 11.18 2.66 1.77
CA VAL A 149 10.53 2.26 0.51
C VAL A 149 10.05 3.48 -0.27
N ILE A 150 9.37 4.41 0.39
CA ILE A 150 8.88 5.64 -0.26
C ILE A 150 10.04 6.47 -0.80
N ARG A 151 11.10 6.67 0.00
CA ARG A 151 12.30 7.37 -0.45
C ARG A 151 12.97 6.69 -1.64
N THR A 152 13.02 5.36 -1.64
CA THR A 152 13.58 4.57 -2.73
C THR A 152 12.81 4.78 -4.03
N VAL A 153 11.48 4.76 -3.99
CA VAL A 153 10.64 5.07 -5.14
C VAL A 153 10.89 6.50 -5.62
N SER A 154 10.96 7.45 -4.69
CA SER A 154 11.23 8.86 -5.02
C SER A 154 12.59 9.02 -5.72
N ASP A 155 13.61 8.32 -5.24
CA ASP A 155 14.98 8.45 -5.78
C ASP A 155 15.18 7.70 -7.09
N ARG A 156 14.56 6.54 -7.25
CA ARG A 156 14.87 5.58 -8.33
C ARG A 156 13.86 5.58 -9.48
N CYS A 157 12.66 6.08 -9.27
CA CYS A 157 11.60 6.11 -10.29
C CYS A 157 11.38 7.54 -10.80
N ASP A 158 10.65 7.66 -11.91
CA ASP A 158 10.33 8.96 -12.50
C ASP A 158 8.82 9.07 -12.73
N GLY A 159 8.26 10.23 -12.37
CA GLY A 159 6.87 10.57 -12.66
C GLY A 159 5.83 9.69 -11.96
N VAL A 160 6.15 9.14 -10.79
CA VAL A 160 5.22 8.31 -10.01
C VAL A 160 4.12 9.18 -9.40
N VAL A 161 2.90 8.66 -9.38
CA VAL A 161 1.75 9.32 -8.78
C VAL A 161 1.51 8.72 -7.39
N PHE A 162 1.66 9.52 -6.35
CA PHE A 162 1.42 9.11 -4.96
C PHE A 162 0.03 9.55 -4.55
N LEU A 163 -0.82 8.59 -4.17
CA LEU A 163 -2.17 8.85 -3.66
C LEU A 163 -2.13 8.76 -2.14
N LEU A 164 -2.22 9.91 -1.48
CA LEU A 164 -2.08 10.02 -0.02
C LEU A 164 -3.42 10.45 0.59
N TRP A 165 -4.10 9.49 1.19
CA TRP A 165 -5.45 9.66 1.73
C TRP A 165 -5.45 9.73 3.25
N GLY A 166 -5.91 10.86 3.78
CA GLY A 166 -5.94 11.14 5.21
C GLY A 166 -4.63 11.75 5.72
N ARG A 167 -4.69 12.28 6.93
CA ARG A 167 -3.57 13.04 7.51
C ARG A 167 -2.30 12.21 7.68
N PHE A 168 -2.46 10.96 8.11
CA PHE A 168 -1.30 10.07 8.33
C PHE A 168 -0.51 9.87 7.03
N ALA A 169 -1.21 9.49 5.95
CA ALA A 169 -0.57 9.28 4.64
C ALA A 169 0.00 10.60 4.10
N GLN A 170 -0.71 11.71 4.24
CA GLN A 170 -0.25 13.03 3.78
C GLN A 170 1.03 13.47 4.46
N GLY A 171 1.25 13.05 5.72
CA GLY A 171 2.52 13.29 6.43
C GLY A 171 3.73 12.67 5.75
N LYS A 172 3.54 11.68 4.89
CA LYS A 172 4.62 11.03 4.13
C LYS A 172 5.01 11.79 2.86
N ALA A 173 4.27 12.83 2.47
CA ALA A 173 4.59 13.66 1.31
C ALA A 173 6.00 14.28 1.39
N ALA A 174 6.48 14.57 2.60
CA ALA A 174 7.82 15.10 2.83
C ALA A 174 8.95 14.16 2.36
N LEU A 175 8.65 12.87 2.17
CA LEU A 175 9.62 11.89 1.69
C LEU A 175 9.72 11.84 0.16
N VAL A 176 8.84 12.54 -0.54
CA VAL A 176 8.71 12.50 -1.99
C VAL A 176 9.28 13.77 -2.62
N ASP A 177 10.12 13.60 -3.63
CA ASP A 177 10.60 14.70 -4.44
C ASP A 177 9.51 15.14 -5.44
N THR A 178 8.80 16.21 -5.09
CA THR A 178 7.68 16.72 -5.90
C THR A 178 8.11 17.43 -7.18
N THR A 179 9.40 17.61 -7.40
CA THR A 179 9.93 18.08 -8.69
C THR A 179 9.96 16.97 -9.73
N LYS A 180 9.96 15.71 -9.28
CA LYS A 180 9.98 14.52 -10.14
C LYS A 180 8.65 13.78 -10.18
N HIS A 181 7.89 13.84 -9.11
CA HIS A 181 6.71 13.01 -8.89
C HIS A 181 5.48 13.86 -8.61
N HIS A 182 4.32 13.21 -8.65
CA HIS A 182 3.03 13.84 -8.38
C HIS A 182 2.47 13.32 -7.05
N VAL A 183 2.00 14.24 -6.20
CA VAL A 183 1.33 13.90 -4.94
C VAL A 183 -0.10 14.40 -5.02
N LEU A 184 -1.05 13.49 -4.95
CA LEU A 184 -2.49 13.79 -4.89
C LEU A 184 -2.99 13.48 -3.48
N THR A 185 -3.64 14.44 -2.86
CA THR A 185 -4.15 14.32 -1.48
C THR A 185 -5.67 14.36 -1.46
N ALA A 186 -6.25 13.59 -0.55
CA ALA A 186 -7.68 13.59 -0.27
C ALA A 186 -7.92 13.14 1.17
N ALA A 187 -9.15 13.32 1.66
CA ALA A 187 -9.56 12.74 2.92
C ALA A 187 -9.47 11.19 2.84
N HIS A 188 -9.40 10.53 3.99
CA HIS A 188 -9.38 9.07 4.03
C HIS A 188 -10.71 8.49 3.52
N PRO A 189 -10.69 7.35 2.78
CA PRO A 189 -11.91 6.73 2.27
C PRO A 189 -12.80 6.08 3.36
N SER A 190 -12.33 5.98 4.60
CA SER A 190 -13.16 5.47 5.70
C SER A 190 -14.44 6.30 5.87
N PRO A 191 -15.59 5.64 6.15
CA PRO A 191 -16.81 6.36 6.53
C PRO A 191 -16.62 7.32 7.70
N LEU A 192 -15.67 7.05 8.58
CA LEU A 192 -15.34 7.89 9.74
C LEU A 192 -14.80 9.27 9.34
N ALA A 193 -14.34 9.44 8.10
CA ALA A 193 -13.89 10.72 7.59
C ALA A 193 -15.03 11.61 7.03
N GLY A 194 -16.26 11.19 7.17
CA GLY A 194 -17.44 12.00 6.83
C GLY A 194 -17.71 12.19 5.34
N GLY A 195 -17.19 11.32 4.48
CA GLY A 195 -17.46 11.34 3.03
C GLY A 195 -16.67 12.36 2.24
N ALA A 196 -15.70 13.05 2.83
CA ALA A 196 -14.89 14.06 2.13
C ALA A 196 -13.94 13.46 1.07
N PHE A 197 -13.78 12.14 1.05
CA PHE A 197 -13.04 11.43 0.01
C PHE A 197 -13.73 11.50 -1.35
N PHE A 198 -15.07 11.47 -1.36
CA PHE A 198 -15.86 11.45 -2.60
C PHE A 198 -15.68 12.74 -3.38
N GLY A 199 -15.52 12.61 -4.69
CA GLY A 199 -15.27 13.73 -5.58
C GLY A 199 -13.80 14.08 -5.73
N CYS A 200 -12.87 13.34 -5.12
CA CYS A 200 -11.44 13.60 -5.27
C CYS A 200 -10.93 13.33 -6.70
N ARG A 201 -11.58 12.42 -7.43
CA ARG A 201 -11.26 12.09 -8.83
C ARG A 201 -9.80 11.65 -9.04
N HIS A 202 -9.23 11.01 -8.05
CA HIS A 202 -7.83 10.60 -8.10
C HIS A 202 -7.54 9.57 -9.20
N PHE A 203 -8.53 8.76 -9.60
CA PHE A 203 -8.34 7.68 -10.56
C PHE A 203 -8.21 8.22 -11.99
N SER A 204 -9.07 9.15 -12.39
CA SER A 204 -8.96 9.84 -13.68
C SER A 204 -7.73 10.76 -13.72
N GLN A 205 -7.45 11.49 -12.64
CA GLN A 205 -6.28 12.36 -12.56
C GLN A 205 -4.98 11.55 -12.69
N THR A 206 -4.89 10.40 -12.02
CA THR A 206 -3.74 9.50 -12.12
C THR A 206 -3.53 9.07 -13.57
N ASN A 207 -4.57 8.63 -14.24
CA ASN A 207 -4.48 8.18 -15.63
C ASN A 207 -4.09 9.31 -16.58
N GLU A 208 -4.58 10.51 -16.35
CA GLU A 208 -4.19 11.69 -17.10
C GLU A 208 -2.71 12.00 -16.95
N LEU A 209 -2.20 11.97 -15.72
CA LEU A 209 -0.78 12.19 -15.43
C LEU A 209 0.11 11.12 -16.05
N LEU A 210 -0.30 9.85 -16.02
CA LEU A 210 0.43 8.75 -16.66
C LEU A 210 0.44 8.90 -18.18
N ALA A 211 -0.70 9.21 -18.78
CA ALA A 211 -0.81 9.40 -20.23
C ALA A 211 0.10 10.53 -20.74
N ARG A 212 0.18 11.63 -20.00
CA ARG A 212 1.07 12.76 -20.33
C ARG A 212 2.54 12.36 -20.37
N GLN A 213 2.92 11.32 -19.64
CA GLN A 213 4.28 10.80 -19.59
C GLN A 213 4.53 9.70 -20.63
N GLY A 214 3.53 9.38 -21.46
CA GLY A 214 3.61 8.26 -22.39
C GLY A 214 3.52 6.89 -21.72
N LYS A 215 3.08 6.83 -20.47
CA LYS A 215 2.88 5.59 -19.73
C LYS A 215 1.46 5.09 -19.92
N THR A 216 1.30 3.76 -19.93
CA THR A 216 -0.02 3.13 -20.02
C THR A 216 -0.85 3.48 -18.77
N PRO A 217 -2.05 4.04 -18.93
CA PRO A 217 -2.95 4.28 -17.80
C PRO A 217 -3.33 2.98 -17.08
N ILE A 218 -3.80 3.12 -15.85
CA ILE A 218 -4.26 1.98 -15.06
C ILE A 218 -5.70 1.63 -15.46
N ASN A 219 -5.95 0.36 -15.71
CA ASN A 219 -7.30 -0.16 -15.78
C ASN A 219 -7.78 -0.44 -14.35
N TRP A 220 -8.62 0.46 -13.83
CA TRP A 220 -9.13 0.39 -12.46
C TRP A 220 -10.30 -0.58 -12.30
N GLN A 221 -10.89 -1.06 -13.39
CA GLN A 221 -12.00 -2.01 -13.33
C GLN A 221 -11.52 -3.39 -12.86
N LEU A 222 -12.28 -3.99 -11.94
CA LEU A 222 -12.01 -5.31 -11.39
C LEU A 222 -13.05 -6.33 -11.82
#